data_f684c55ac958996494fff018d0a33016
#
_entry.id   f684c55ac958996494fff018d0a33016
#
_cell.length_a   1.000
_cell.length_b   1.000
_cell.length_c   1.000
_cell.angle_alpha   90.00
_cell.angle_beta   90.00
_cell.angle_gamma   90.00
#
_symmetry.space_group_name_H-M   'P 1'
#
loop_
_entity.id
_entity.type
_entity.pdbx_description
1 polymer ?
#
loop_
_entity_poly.entity_id
_entity_poly.type
_entity_poly.pdbx_seq_one_letter_code
_entity_poly.pdbx_strand_id
1 'polypeptide(L)'
;INYLIFQIIILIVLLSACESSGNRNELTRQKLFTSQVSIERPISNRYFMPFGAHYNTLHKFSGAILIPEHSMISDPKEILPIDIQGKKTQLFPRVSLEFISNQGNLIPIERDIIIPENTDSYWQIQVSPGRVWSEVADGDMSRASFPFLLTSIIENESYNGIATFLYDEESISSLRYQIVSQLSPFVIQTHFVATGQTEVTYQHKRFDNINVTQDFERELGSKLPWRDWTELQGKFGKQVFENFDSGIDPAMTLTSGLVIDGEIYVRSMNTPFGPYPYPHEMRHGVWSVTKTMAGMLTLMRMAQKYGYEILDYKIVDYLNINADHDGWKDVTFRNVFSMATGIGTGSHNVTPNYIGVGDASRPANNAGFDDYMAWYFAPTLEDKLNEIYKIPSYPWGPGEHVRYRDRDIFIGAAALEALFRDKEGDDADLWQMMVKEVYRPIGIHHISMTHTRESNERGTPILAWGIYVSIDDIAKMSMAMQT
;
A
#
# COMPACT_ATOMS: atom_id res chain seq x y z
N ILE A 1 33.42 -35.27 -32.12
CA ILE A 1 32.15 -34.48 -32.09
C ILE A 1 31.78 -34.10 -30.66
N ASN A 2 31.88 -35.03 -29.68
CA ASN A 2 31.53 -34.74 -28.29
C ASN A 2 32.46 -33.74 -27.59
N TYR A 3 33.73 -33.65 -27.98
CA TYR A 3 34.68 -32.70 -27.40
C TYR A 3 34.46 -31.25 -27.91
N LEU A 4 34.00 -31.10 -29.15
CA LEU A 4 33.69 -29.80 -29.75
C LEU A 4 32.41 -29.21 -29.15
N ILE A 5 31.41 -30.04 -28.88
CA ILE A 5 30.14 -29.65 -28.23
C ILE A 5 30.38 -29.20 -26.80
N PHE A 6 31.28 -29.88 -26.07
CA PHE A 6 31.63 -29.50 -24.68
C PHE A 6 32.38 -28.15 -24.61
N GLN A 7 33.26 -27.87 -25.58
CA GLN A 7 33.95 -26.58 -25.65
C GLN A 7 33.01 -25.44 -26.11
N ILE A 8 32.03 -25.73 -26.96
CA ILE A 8 31.01 -24.72 -27.36
C ILE A 8 30.05 -24.42 -26.21
N ILE A 9 29.65 -25.41 -25.40
CA ILE A 9 28.81 -25.21 -24.20
C ILE A 9 29.58 -24.42 -23.14
N ILE A 10 30.86 -24.69 -22.91
CA ILE A 10 31.69 -23.90 -21.99
C ILE A 10 31.89 -22.47 -22.50
N LEU A 11 32.00 -22.27 -23.80
CA LEU A 11 32.13 -20.94 -24.39
C LEU A 11 30.82 -20.15 -24.34
N ILE A 12 29.66 -20.82 -24.48
CA ILE A 12 28.33 -20.20 -24.33
C ILE A 12 28.04 -19.89 -22.87
N VAL A 13 28.44 -20.74 -21.92
CA VAL A 13 28.31 -20.47 -20.49
C VAL A 13 29.26 -19.35 -20.03
N LEU A 14 30.46 -19.26 -20.64
CA LEU A 14 31.39 -18.16 -20.39
C LEU A 14 30.94 -16.85 -21.07
N LEU A 15 30.22 -16.92 -22.20
CA LEU A 15 29.66 -15.74 -22.85
C LEU A 15 28.39 -15.24 -22.18
N SER A 16 27.62 -16.09 -21.50
CA SER A 16 26.50 -15.65 -20.66
C SER A 16 26.95 -15.15 -19.25
N ALA A 17 28.19 -15.44 -18.84
CA ALA A 17 28.80 -14.88 -17.63
C ALA A 17 29.57 -13.57 -17.88
N CYS A 18 29.70 -13.16 -19.13
CA CYS A 18 30.22 -11.86 -19.56
C CYS A 18 29.07 -10.87 -19.86
N GLU A 19 28.05 -10.80 -18.99
CA GLU A 19 27.27 -9.57 -18.93
C GLU A 19 28.17 -8.49 -18.34
N SER A 20 28.77 -7.80 -19.29
CA SER A 20 29.41 -6.50 -19.23
C SER A 20 29.67 -5.96 -17.81
N SER A 21 30.93 -5.87 -17.45
CA SER A 21 31.47 -4.82 -16.58
C SER A 21 31.14 -3.42 -17.17
N GLY A 22 29.85 -3.16 -17.38
CA GLY A 22 29.37 -1.89 -17.90
C GLY A 22 29.53 -0.84 -16.81
N ASN A 23 30.24 0.22 -17.14
CA ASN A 23 30.23 1.40 -16.30
C ASN A 23 28.79 1.93 -16.24
N ARG A 24 28.35 2.28 -15.04
CA ARG A 24 27.08 2.95 -14.80
C ARG A 24 27.05 4.27 -15.56
N ASN A 25 26.14 4.45 -16.53
CA ASN A 25 25.99 5.69 -17.32
C ASN A 25 24.84 6.56 -16.79
N GLU A 26 23.94 5.97 -16.01
CA GLU A 26 22.89 6.67 -15.28
C GLU A 26 23.14 6.56 -13.78
N LEU A 27 22.66 7.54 -13.00
CA LEU A 27 22.82 7.61 -11.55
C LEU A 27 24.30 7.48 -11.10
N THR A 28 25.22 8.04 -11.89
CA THR A 28 26.63 8.09 -11.53
C THR A 28 26.83 9.00 -10.31
N ARG A 29 27.95 8.82 -9.58
CA ARG A 29 28.32 9.70 -8.46
C ARG A 29 28.21 11.16 -8.88
N GLN A 30 28.80 11.54 -10.03
CA GLN A 30 28.75 12.91 -10.53
C GLN A 30 27.30 13.41 -10.69
N LYS A 31 26.42 12.61 -11.32
CA LYS A 31 25.00 13.00 -11.54
C LYS A 31 24.25 13.17 -10.23
N LEU A 32 24.53 12.36 -9.22
CA LEU A 32 23.85 12.44 -7.91
C LEU A 32 24.33 13.64 -7.07
N PHE A 33 25.56 14.13 -7.28
CA PHE A 33 26.07 15.33 -6.62
C PHE A 33 25.87 16.63 -7.42
N THR A 34 25.29 16.55 -8.60
CA THR A 34 25.01 17.73 -9.41
C THR A 34 23.60 18.23 -9.14
N SER A 35 23.45 19.45 -8.62
CA SER A 35 22.16 20.07 -8.31
C SER A 35 21.32 20.43 -9.54
N GLN A 36 21.91 20.48 -10.74
CA GLN A 36 21.26 20.82 -12.00
C GLN A 36 21.36 19.67 -13.03
N VAL A 37 20.86 18.50 -12.67
CA VAL A 37 20.71 17.43 -13.66
C VAL A 37 19.44 17.68 -14.46
N SER A 38 19.56 17.78 -15.78
CA SER A 38 18.39 17.72 -16.64
C SER A 38 17.79 16.32 -16.56
N ILE A 39 16.66 16.22 -15.86
CA ILE A 39 15.88 15.00 -15.74
C ILE A 39 14.69 15.15 -16.65
N GLU A 40 14.66 14.41 -17.75
CA GLU A 40 13.60 14.52 -18.74
C GLU A 40 12.55 13.41 -18.57
N ARG A 41 12.98 12.26 -18.08
CA ARG A 41 12.13 11.04 -17.99
C ARG A 41 12.67 10.04 -16.98
N PRO A 42 11.84 9.09 -16.54
CA PRO A 42 12.29 7.90 -15.82
C PRO A 42 13.30 7.09 -16.63
N ILE A 43 14.15 6.38 -15.93
CA ILE A 43 15.20 5.52 -16.50
C ILE A 43 14.94 4.05 -16.18
N SER A 44 15.72 3.13 -16.71
CA SER A 44 15.60 1.70 -16.37
C SER A 44 15.77 1.47 -14.87
N ASN A 45 14.86 0.72 -14.28
CA ASN A 45 14.87 0.34 -12.87
C ASN A 45 16.16 -0.34 -12.43
N ARG A 46 16.86 -1.00 -13.36
CA ARG A 46 18.14 -1.68 -13.08
C ARG A 46 19.20 -0.77 -12.46
N TYR A 47 19.13 0.55 -12.73
CA TYR A 47 20.09 1.50 -12.16
C TYR A 47 19.91 1.78 -10.67
N PHE A 48 18.78 1.39 -10.09
CA PHE A 48 18.50 1.48 -8.65
C PHE A 48 18.95 0.24 -7.88
N MET A 49 19.62 -0.70 -8.53
CA MET A 49 20.16 -1.93 -7.95
C MET A 49 21.68 -1.96 -8.11
N PRO A 50 22.39 -2.89 -7.43
CA PRO A 50 23.82 -3.09 -7.66
C PRO A 50 24.10 -3.27 -9.15
N PHE A 51 25.09 -2.49 -9.64
CA PHE A 51 25.41 -2.44 -11.06
C PHE A 51 26.91 -2.66 -11.27
N GLY A 52 27.26 -3.65 -12.10
CA GLY A 52 28.65 -4.01 -12.34
C GLY A 52 29.32 -4.59 -11.08
N ALA A 53 30.60 -4.27 -10.88
CA ALA A 53 31.35 -4.72 -9.71
C ALA A 53 30.88 -3.98 -8.44
N HIS A 54 30.40 -4.72 -7.50
CA HIS A 54 29.91 -4.20 -6.21
C HIS A 54 30.38 -5.12 -5.06
N TYR A 55 30.30 -4.61 -3.85
CA TYR A 55 30.73 -5.28 -2.62
C TYR A 55 29.93 -4.79 -1.42
N ASN A 56 30.20 -5.35 -0.26
CA ASN A 56 29.56 -4.91 0.99
C ASN A 56 29.82 -3.41 1.22
N THR A 57 28.90 -2.76 1.93
CA THR A 57 28.98 -1.33 2.21
C THR A 57 30.27 -0.94 2.93
N LEU A 58 30.87 0.18 2.52
CA LEU A 58 31.97 0.83 3.24
C LEU A 58 31.48 1.50 4.51
N HIS A 59 30.28 2.08 4.48
CA HIS A 59 29.71 2.87 5.56
C HIS A 59 28.40 2.27 6.06
N LYS A 60 28.11 2.45 7.35
CA LYS A 60 26.79 2.14 7.92
C LYS A 60 25.90 3.36 7.82
N PHE A 61 24.62 3.14 7.50
CA PHE A 61 23.63 4.20 7.56
C PHE A 61 22.87 4.15 8.89
N SER A 62 22.75 5.28 9.58
CA SER A 62 21.89 5.44 10.76
C SER A 62 21.48 6.89 10.88
N GLY A 63 20.27 7.23 10.54
CA GLY A 63 19.82 8.61 10.58
C GLY A 63 18.54 8.88 9.83
N ALA A 64 18.22 10.16 9.72
CA ALA A 64 17.10 10.69 8.98
C ALA A 64 17.55 11.37 7.69
N ILE A 65 16.77 11.18 6.65
CA ILE A 65 16.85 11.93 5.39
C ILE A 65 15.66 12.89 5.37
N LEU A 66 15.95 14.20 5.41
CA LEU A 66 14.93 15.23 5.30
C LEU A 66 14.78 15.60 3.83
N ILE A 67 13.63 15.28 3.26
CA ILE A 67 13.27 15.55 1.87
C ILE A 67 12.39 16.82 1.87
N PRO A 68 12.79 17.91 1.16
CA PRO A 68 11.94 19.09 1.03
C PRO A 68 10.76 18.82 0.08
N GLU A 69 9.68 19.57 0.24
CA GLU A 69 8.63 19.60 -0.77
C GLU A 69 9.19 20.17 -2.08
N HIS A 70 8.87 19.51 -3.18
CA HIS A 70 9.30 19.95 -4.51
C HIS A 70 8.40 19.39 -5.61
N SER A 71 8.44 20.02 -6.78
CA SER A 71 7.70 19.54 -7.94
C SER A 71 8.32 18.28 -8.52
N MET A 72 7.50 17.27 -8.74
CA MET A 72 7.87 16.09 -9.52
C MET A 72 7.89 16.45 -11.01
N ILE A 73 8.79 15.81 -11.75
CA ILE A 73 8.85 15.92 -13.20
C ILE A 73 8.02 14.79 -13.78
N SER A 74 6.97 15.13 -14.49
CA SER A 74 6.07 14.16 -15.12
C SER A 74 5.74 14.59 -16.53
N ASP A 75 5.18 13.69 -17.32
CA ASP A 75 4.54 14.09 -18.56
C ASP A 75 3.29 14.94 -18.22
N PRO A 76 3.24 16.21 -18.63
CA PRO A 76 2.13 17.10 -18.29
C PRO A 76 0.77 16.65 -18.84
N LYS A 77 0.72 15.64 -19.71
CA LYS A 77 -0.52 15.04 -20.20
C LYS A 77 -1.11 14.02 -19.26
N GLU A 78 -0.35 13.55 -18.28
CA GLU A 78 -0.71 12.44 -17.40
C GLU A 78 -1.04 12.87 -15.99
N ILE A 79 -0.56 14.03 -15.53
CA ILE A 79 -1.00 14.59 -14.25
C ILE A 79 -2.15 15.54 -14.52
N LEU A 80 -3.34 15.16 -14.12
CA LEU A 80 -4.41 16.13 -13.91
C LEU A 80 -4.03 16.89 -12.64
N PRO A 81 -3.77 18.21 -12.71
CA PRO A 81 -3.54 19.03 -11.54
C PRO A 81 -4.88 19.17 -10.83
N ILE A 82 -5.21 18.22 -9.98
CA ILE A 82 -6.39 18.28 -9.15
C ILE A 82 -5.97 18.96 -7.85
N ASP A 83 -6.56 20.11 -7.60
CA ASP A 83 -6.51 20.74 -6.29
C ASP A 83 -7.61 20.13 -5.42
N ILE A 84 -7.22 19.31 -4.48
CA ILE A 84 -8.13 18.68 -3.53
C ILE A 84 -7.87 19.29 -2.17
N GLN A 85 -8.80 20.09 -1.71
CA GLN A 85 -8.69 20.79 -0.40
C GLN A 85 -7.39 21.60 -0.28
N GLY A 86 -6.95 22.28 -1.35
CA GLY A 86 -5.72 23.06 -1.38
C GLY A 86 -4.44 22.22 -1.52
N LYS A 87 -4.55 20.90 -1.73
CA LYS A 87 -3.41 20.00 -1.91
C LYS A 87 -3.13 19.71 -3.38
N LYS A 88 -1.87 19.58 -3.73
CA LYS A 88 -1.39 19.48 -5.12
C LYS A 88 -0.78 18.11 -5.41
N THR A 89 -1.28 17.45 -6.43
CA THR A 89 -0.83 16.10 -6.83
C THR A 89 0.57 16.07 -7.47
N GLN A 90 1.02 17.18 -8.06
CA GLN A 90 2.34 17.28 -8.70
C GLN A 90 3.49 17.51 -7.71
N LEU A 91 3.22 17.68 -6.42
CA LEU A 91 4.26 17.88 -5.40
C LEU A 91 4.63 16.58 -4.71
N PHE A 92 5.93 16.29 -4.65
CA PHE A 92 6.45 15.31 -3.71
C PHE A 92 6.39 15.90 -2.30
N PRO A 93 5.95 15.15 -1.27
CA PRO A 93 5.72 15.71 0.05
C PRO A 93 7.03 16.07 0.77
N ARG A 94 6.97 17.05 1.65
CA ARG A 94 8.00 17.26 2.67
C ARG A 94 7.93 16.15 3.68
N VAL A 95 9.03 15.41 3.88
CA VAL A 95 9.04 14.27 4.81
C VAL A 95 10.42 14.01 5.38
N SER A 96 10.46 13.48 6.59
CA SER A 96 11.67 12.92 7.22
C SER A 96 11.55 11.39 7.21
N LEU A 97 12.49 10.72 6.55
CA LEU A 97 12.55 9.26 6.48
C LEU A 97 13.73 8.75 7.30
N GLU A 98 13.48 7.91 8.27
CA GLU A 98 14.47 7.38 9.18
C GLU A 98 14.83 5.93 8.84
N PHE A 99 16.14 5.64 8.78
CA PHE A 99 16.65 4.33 8.41
C PHE A 99 17.86 3.93 9.26
N ILE A 100 18.04 2.60 9.34
CA ILE A 100 19.31 1.97 9.71
C ILE A 100 19.75 1.01 8.61
N SER A 101 21.05 0.76 8.51
CA SER A 101 21.56 -0.32 7.67
C SER A 101 22.02 -1.51 8.50
N ASN A 102 21.65 -2.72 8.06
CA ASN A 102 22.12 -3.96 8.65
C ASN A 102 22.26 -5.06 7.60
N GLN A 103 23.44 -5.69 7.53
CA GLN A 103 23.71 -6.83 6.64
C GLN A 103 23.28 -6.61 5.18
N GLY A 104 23.58 -5.44 4.61
CA GLY A 104 23.21 -5.11 3.22
C GLY A 104 21.78 -4.62 3.02
N ASN A 105 20.96 -4.59 4.08
CA ASN A 105 19.61 -4.04 4.04
C ASN A 105 19.59 -2.61 4.55
N LEU A 106 18.71 -1.79 3.97
CA LEU A 106 18.31 -0.48 4.47
C LEU A 106 16.93 -0.63 5.09
N ILE A 107 16.82 -0.51 6.41
CA ILE A 107 15.61 -0.82 7.16
C ILE A 107 15.00 0.49 7.64
N PRO A 108 13.78 0.85 7.23
CA PRO A 108 13.10 2.03 7.75
C PRO A 108 12.66 1.80 9.19
N ILE A 109 12.74 2.87 10.01
CA ILE A 109 12.29 2.87 11.41
C ILE A 109 10.77 2.92 11.44
N GLU A 110 10.17 3.84 10.68
CA GLU A 110 8.72 3.89 10.49
C GLU A 110 8.34 3.07 9.25
N ARG A 111 7.38 2.17 9.42
CA ARG A 111 6.90 1.24 8.40
C ARG A 111 5.44 1.49 8.02
N ASP A 112 4.75 2.32 8.79
CA ASP A 112 3.37 2.70 8.52
C ASP A 112 3.30 3.89 7.55
N ILE A 113 2.09 4.31 7.19
CA ILE A 113 1.89 5.49 6.35
C ILE A 113 2.31 6.74 7.13
N ILE A 114 3.28 7.45 6.61
CA ILE A 114 3.72 8.74 7.13
C ILE A 114 2.83 9.82 6.52
N ILE A 115 2.14 10.57 7.39
CA ILE A 115 1.33 11.72 7.02
C ILE A 115 2.21 12.97 7.12
N PRO A 116 2.58 13.60 5.98
CA PRO A 116 3.45 14.76 6.01
C PRO A 116 2.74 15.98 6.60
N GLU A 117 3.45 16.69 7.46
CA GLU A 117 2.98 17.95 8.04
C GLU A 117 3.51 19.16 7.25
N ASN A 118 2.78 20.27 7.28
CA ASN A 118 3.20 21.55 6.67
C ASN A 118 3.63 21.40 5.20
N THR A 119 2.83 20.72 4.41
CA THR A 119 3.05 20.45 2.99
C THR A 119 1.80 20.82 2.18
N ASP A 120 2.00 21.34 0.96
CA ASP A 120 0.94 21.50 -0.03
C ASP A 120 0.73 20.23 -0.87
N SER A 121 1.59 19.23 -0.69
CA SER A 121 1.47 17.95 -1.38
C SER A 121 0.19 17.21 -1.00
N TYR A 122 -0.42 16.58 -1.99
CA TYR A 122 -1.57 15.69 -1.82
C TYR A 122 -1.17 14.33 -1.24
N TRP A 123 0.10 13.96 -1.27
CA TRP A 123 0.55 12.61 -1.02
C TRP A 123 0.96 12.36 0.43
N GLN A 124 0.61 11.18 0.89
CA GLN A 124 1.24 10.49 2.01
C GLN A 124 2.30 9.54 1.45
N ILE A 125 3.22 9.09 2.30
CA ILE A 125 4.28 8.18 1.88
C ILE A 125 4.42 7.01 2.83
N GLN A 126 4.63 5.81 2.28
CA GLN A 126 5.08 4.64 3.02
C GLN A 126 6.40 4.18 2.44
N VAL A 127 7.35 3.80 3.29
CA VAL A 127 8.64 3.27 2.86
C VAL A 127 8.78 1.81 3.27
N SER A 128 9.42 1.03 2.43
CA SER A 128 9.69 -0.38 2.69
C SER A 128 11.20 -0.66 2.69
N PRO A 129 11.65 -1.81 3.22
CA PRO A 129 13.06 -2.15 3.25
C PRO A 129 13.71 -2.11 1.89
N GLY A 130 14.91 -1.56 1.87
CA GLY A 130 15.75 -1.44 0.69
C GLY A 130 17.09 -2.15 0.86
N ARG A 131 18.07 -1.73 0.08
CA ARG A 131 19.42 -2.28 0.09
C ARG A 131 20.49 -1.21 0.23
N VAL A 132 21.63 -1.62 0.77
CA VAL A 132 22.87 -0.83 0.80
C VAL A 132 24.04 -1.67 0.27
N TRP A 133 24.91 -1.03 -0.51
CA TRP A 133 26.10 -1.65 -1.10
C TRP A 133 27.12 -0.58 -1.46
N SER A 134 28.31 -0.99 -1.90
CA SER A 134 29.30 -0.08 -2.51
C SER A 134 29.68 -0.56 -3.89
N GLU A 135 29.90 0.38 -4.80
CA GLU A 135 30.38 0.13 -6.17
C GLU A 135 31.73 0.81 -6.40
N VAL A 136 32.57 0.19 -7.20
CA VAL A 136 33.88 0.79 -7.57
C VAL A 136 33.69 2.19 -8.18
N ALA A 137 32.63 2.39 -8.96
CA ALA A 137 32.31 3.66 -9.61
C ALA A 137 31.90 4.78 -8.63
N ASP A 138 31.50 4.44 -7.40
CA ASP A 138 31.12 5.40 -6.36
C ASP A 138 32.28 5.83 -5.46
N GLY A 139 33.48 5.22 -5.65
CA GLY A 139 34.70 5.55 -4.93
C GLY A 139 34.63 5.17 -3.46
N ASP A 140 34.72 6.15 -2.59
CA ASP A 140 34.73 6.02 -1.13
C ASP A 140 33.33 6.04 -0.49
N MET A 141 32.26 6.10 -1.27
CA MET A 141 30.90 6.16 -0.75
C MET A 141 30.17 4.81 -0.84
N SER A 142 29.17 4.66 -0.01
CA SER A 142 28.17 3.60 -0.12
C SER A 142 26.91 4.12 -0.82
N ARG A 143 26.18 3.23 -1.44
CA ARG A 143 24.91 3.50 -2.11
C ARG A 143 23.77 2.88 -1.34
N ALA A 144 22.67 3.59 -1.25
CA ALA A 144 21.40 3.11 -0.74
C ALA A 144 20.33 3.19 -1.81
N SER A 145 19.43 2.23 -1.82
CA SER A 145 18.19 2.27 -2.60
C SER A 145 17.04 1.66 -1.81
N PHE A 146 15.86 2.23 -1.96
CA PHE A 146 14.67 1.75 -1.26
C PHE A 146 13.40 1.95 -2.09
N PRO A 147 12.43 1.04 -1.94
CA PRO A 147 11.09 1.21 -2.49
C PRO A 147 10.25 2.10 -1.59
N PHE A 148 9.36 2.86 -2.20
CA PHE A 148 8.36 3.66 -1.51
C PHE A 148 7.04 3.61 -2.23
N LEU A 149 5.98 3.98 -1.52
CA LEU A 149 4.63 4.13 -2.01
C LEU A 149 4.19 5.57 -1.73
N LEU A 150 3.76 6.31 -2.76
CA LEU A 150 2.89 7.45 -2.57
C LEU A 150 1.45 6.95 -2.56
N THR A 151 0.71 7.35 -1.54
CA THR A 151 -0.70 7.01 -1.37
C THR A 151 -1.52 8.28 -1.24
N SER A 152 -2.75 8.20 -1.64
CA SER A 152 -3.70 9.28 -1.52
C SER A 152 -4.10 9.53 -0.08
N ILE A 153 -4.43 10.77 0.18
CA ILE A 153 -5.01 11.15 1.46
C ILE A 153 -6.48 10.72 1.62
N ILE A 154 -7.11 10.24 0.56
CA ILE A 154 -8.54 9.94 0.52
C ILE A 154 -8.79 8.54 -0.01
N GLU A 155 -8.13 8.19 -1.11
CA GLU A 155 -8.35 6.93 -1.84
C GLU A 155 -7.38 5.81 -1.40
N ASN A 156 -7.44 4.69 -2.08
CA ASN A 156 -6.57 3.54 -1.81
C ASN A 156 -5.74 3.18 -3.06
N GLU A 157 -5.58 4.12 -3.97
CA GLU A 157 -4.66 3.97 -5.09
C GLU A 157 -3.21 3.95 -4.60
N SER A 158 -2.35 3.32 -5.35
CA SER A 158 -0.95 3.15 -5.00
C SER A 158 -0.02 3.54 -6.14
N TYR A 159 0.93 4.43 -5.85
CA TYR A 159 1.98 4.89 -6.75
C TYR A 159 3.32 4.37 -6.23
N ASN A 160 3.74 3.21 -6.72
CA ASN A 160 4.98 2.59 -6.29
C ASN A 160 6.17 3.24 -6.96
N GLY A 161 7.15 3.62 -6.16
CA GLY A 161 8.38 4.25 -6.58
C GLY A 161 9.62 3.55 -6.05
N ILE A 162 10.76 3.99 -6.56
CA ILE A 162 12.09 3.60 -6.11
C ILE A 162 12.96 4.84 -5.98
N ALA A 163 13.81 4.85 -4.97
CA ALA A 163 14.73 5.94 -4.69
C ALA A 163 16.15 5.43 -4.47
N THR A 164 17.14 6.28 -4.71
CA THR A 164 18.57 5.99 -4.44
C THR A 164 19.34 7.25 -4.11
N PHE A 165 20.38 7.09 -3.31
CA PHE A 165 21.34 8.11 -2.94
C PHE A 165 22.71 7.49 -2.60
N LEU A 166 23.76 8.32 -2.57
CA LEU A 166 25.06 7.96 -2.06
C LEU A 166 25.26 8.56 -0.68
N TYR A 167 26.00 7.87 0.17
CA TYR A 167 26.28 8.36 1.52
C TYR A 167 27.65 7.89 2.03
N ASP A 168 28.19 8.65 2.96
CA ASP A 168 29.26 8.25 3.87
C ASP A 168 28.85 8.55 5.33
N GLU A 169 29.80 8.71 6.24
CA GLU A 169 29.49 8.97 7.66
C GLU A 169 28.96 10.40 7.90
N GLU A 170 29.27 11.36 7.03
CA GLU A 170 29.01 12.78 7.23
C GLU A 170 28.12 13.39 6.14
N SER A 171 28.10 12.81 4.96
CA SER A 171 27.49 13.40 3.78
C SER A 171 26.51 12.48 3.04
N ILE A 172 25.63 13.09 2.29
CA ILE A 172 24.64 12.44 1.42
C ILE A 172 24.58 13.17 0.08
N SER A 173 24.38 12.43 -1.00
CA SER A 173 24.06 13.02 -2.30
C SER A 173 22.62 13.50 -2.38
N SER A 174 22.23 14.11 -3.49
CA SER A 174 20.82 14.27 -3.83
C SER A 174 20.12 12.93 -3.86
N LEU A 175 18.85 12.91 -3.44
CA LEU A 175 17.95 11.79 -3.60
C LEU A 175 17.40 11.80 -5.03
N ARG A 176 17.63 10.71 -5.77
CA ARG A 176 17.02 10.45 -7.07
C ARG A 176 15.92 9.43 -6.90
N TYR A 177 14.74 9.70 -7.45
CA TYR A 177 13.61 8.78 -7.37
C TYR A 177 12.81 8.75 -8.68
N GLN A 178 11.99 7.72 -8.83
CA GLN A 178 10.97 7.64 -9.87
C GLN A 178 9.78 6.80 -9.40
N ILE A 179 8.59 7.19 -9.86
CA ILE A 179 7.37 6.40 -9.72
C ILE A 179 7.27 5.51 -10.95
N VAL A 180 7.06 4.22 -10.75
CA VAL A 180 7.18 3.21 -11.80
C VAL A 180 5.90 2.43 -12.06
N SER A 181 4.96 2.48 -11.13
CA SER A 181 3.68 1.79 -11.23
C SER A 181 2.61 2.53 -10.47
N GLN A 182 1.43 2.53 -11.04
CA GLN A 182 0.21 3.05 -10.45
C GLN A 182 -0.87 2.00 -10.52
N LEU A 183 -1.62 1.85 -9.43
CA LEU A 183 -2.76 0.94 -9.37
C LEU A 183 -4.04 1.67 -8.97
N SER A 184 -5.07 1.42 -9.76
CA SER A 184 -6.48 1.62 -9.44
C SER A 184 -6.87 2.99 -8.88
N PRO A 185 -6.65 4.10 -9.60
CA PRO A 185 -7.34 5.34 -9.26
C PRO A 185 -8.85 5.13 -9.41
N PHE A 186 -9.65 5.78 -8.55
CA PHE A 186 -11.11 5.62 -8.57
C PHE A 186 -11.82 6.95 -8.86
N VAL A 187 -11.89 7.84 -7.88
CA VAL A 187 -12.57 9.14 -8.04
C VAL A 187 -11.63 10.18 -8.63
N ILE A 188 -10.41 10.23 -8.13
CA ILE A 188 -9.44 11.25 -8.49
C ILE A 188 -8.81 11.00 -9.86
N GLN A 189 -8.78 9.78 -10.32
CA GLN A 189 -8.31 9.36 -11.65
C GLN A 189 -6.99 10.02 -12.08
N THR A 190 -6.08 10.20 -11.12
CA THR A 190 -4.77 10.79 -11.39
C THR A 190 -3.85 9.72 -11.94
N HIS A 191 -3.49 9.82 -13.21
CA HIS A 191 -2.51 8.95 -13.84
C HIS A 191 -1.22 9.71 -14.04
N PHE A 192 -0.12 9.23 -13.47
CA PHE A 192 1.17 9.82 -13.76
C PHE A 192 2.33 8.86 -13.55
N VAL A 193 3.33 9.05 -14.38
CA VAL A 193 4.67 8.53 -14.18
C VAL A 193 5.54 9.72 -13.88
N ALA A 194 6.18 9.74 -12.72
CA ALA A 194 6.96 10.88 -12.29
C ALA A 194 8.38 10.47 -11.91
N THR A 195 9.27 11.43 -11.96
CA THR A 195 10.66 11.29 -11.56
C THR A 195 11.12 12.58 -10.90
N GLY A 196 12.18 12.52 -10.10
CA GLY A 196 12.76 13.70 -9.49
C GLY A 196 14.13 13.45 -8.93
N GLN A 197 14.85 14.54 -8.73
CA GLN A 197 16.08 14.58 -7.96
C GLN A 197 16.07 15.85 -7.11
N THR A 198 16.33 15.71 -5.82
CA THR A 198 16.30 16.82 -4.90
C THR A 198 17.46 16.72 -3.90
N GLU A 199 18.00 17.86 -3.51
CA GLU A 199 18.91 17.92 -2.38
C GLU A 199 18.17 17.51 -1.11
N VAL A 200 18.83 16.73 -0.27
CA VAL A 200 18.29 16.28 1.01
C VAL A 200 19.26 16.58 2.13
N THR A 201 18.73 16.71 3.33
CA THR A 201 19.57 16.90 4.52
C THR A 201 19.71 15.59 5.27
N TYR A 202 20.94 15.20 5.55
CA TYR A 202 21.23 14.05 6.38
C TYR A 202 21.37 14.49 7.84
N GLN A 203 20.66 13.79 8.72
CA GLN A 203 20.77 13.93 10.16
C GLN A 203 21.16 12.59 10.76
N HIS A 204 22.41 12.46 11.18
CA HIS A 204 22.84 11.28 11.88
C HIS A 204 22.06 11.11 13.20
N LYS A 205 21.44 9.95 13.39
CA LYS A 205 20.70 9.57 14.59
C LYS A 205 21.09 8.17 15.04
N ARG A 206 21.09 7.95 16.34
CA ARG A 206 21.24 6.61 16.91
C ARG A 206 19.84 6.09 17.26
N PHE A 207 19.54 4.90 16.79
CA PHE A 207 18.31 4.19 17.09
C PHE A 207 18.60 2.96 17.94
N ASP A 208 17.56 2.40 18.58
CA ASP A 208 17.63 1.05 19.15
C ASP A 208 17.63 0.01 18.01
N ASN A 209 18.82 -0.20 17.45
CA ASN A 209 19.02 -1.06 16.29
C ASN A 209 18.66 -2.52 16.57
N ILE A 210 18.69 -2.96 17.83
CA ILE A 210 18.48 -4.37 18.19
C ILE A 210 17.04 -4.75 17.91
N ASN A 211 16.08 -4.00 18.42
CA ASN A 211 14.66 -4.30 18.23
C ASN A 211 14.26 -4.19 16.77
N VAL A 212 14.66 -3.11 16.08
CA VAL A 212 14.35 -2.92 14.64
C VAL A 212 14.92 -4.05 13.79
N THR A 213 16.16 -4.45 14.05
CA THR A 213 16.80 -5.56 13.31
C THR A 213 16.12 -6.88 13.57
N GLN A 214 15.80 -7.20 14.83
CA GLN A 214 15.13 -8.45 15.18
C GLN A 214 13.71 -8.53 14.60
N ASP A 215 12.97 -7.43 14.59
CA ASP A 215 11.65 -7.37 13.96
C ASP A 215 11.74 -7.62 12.46
N PHE A 216 12.73 -7.00 11.81
CA PHE A 216 12.98 -7.21 10.39
C PHE A 216 13.42 -8.66 10.07
N GLU A 217 14.28 -9.26 10.87
CA GLU A 217 14.69 -10.64 10.71
C GLU A 217 13.51 -11.62 10.89
N ARG A 218 12.60 -11.35 11.83
CA ARG A 218 11.36 -12.13 11.99
C ARG A 218 10.45 -11.99 10.76
N GLU A 219 10.30 -10.77 10.23
CA GLU A 219 9.56 -10.54 9.00
C GLU A 219 10.14 -11.35 7.84
N LEU A 220 11.45 -11.25 7.61
CA LEU A 220 12.13 -12.02 6.55
C LEU A 220 11.94 -13.53 6.71
N GLY A 221 12.08 -14.05 7.94
CA GLY A 221 11.90 -15.46 8.24
C GLY A 221 10.46 -15.97 8.08
N SER A 222 9.49 -15.07 8.05
CA SER A 222 8.08 -15.40 7.87
C SER A 222 7.58 -15.32 6.42
N LYS A 223 8.37 -14.74 5.49
CA LYS A 223 7.96 -14.62 4.08
C LYS A 223 7.79 -16.00 3.44
N LEU A 224 6.72 -16.15 2.68
CA LEU A 224 6.47 -17.38 1.92
C LEU A 224 7.49 -17.52 0.78
N PRO A 225 7.91 -18.75 0.45
CA PRO A 225 8.77 -18.98 -0.71
C PRO A 225 8.10 -18.52 -2.01
N TRP A 226 8.83 -17.74 -2.80
CA TRP A 226 8.41 -17.37 -4.15
C TRP A 226 9.00 -18.35 -5.16
N ARG A 227 8.15 -18.74 -6.13
CA ARG A 227 8.48 -19.57 -7.28
C ARG A 227 8.22 -18.81 -8.57
N ASP A 228 9.03 -19.04 -9.57
CA ASP A 228 8.77 -18.50 -10.89
C ASP A 228 7.48 -19.12 -11.46
N TRP A 229 6.70 -18.30 -12.16
CA TRP A 229 5.45 -18.74 -12.77
C TRP A 229 5.62 -19.92 -13.73
N THR A 230 6.77 -20.04 -14.40
CA THR A 230 7.07 -21.15 -15.32
C THR A 230 7.17 -22.50 -14.61
N GLU A 231 7.50 -22.54 -13.31
CA GLU A 231 7.52 -23.77 -12.53
C GLU A 231 6.11 -24.37 -12.37
N LEU A 232 5.07 -23.54 -12.49
CA LEU A 232 3.69 -23.99 -12.42
C LEU A 232 3.37 -25.02 -13.54
N GLN A 233 3.88 -24.77 -14.75
CA GLN A 233 3.68 -25.68 -15.88
C GLN A 233 4.24 -27.09 -15.60
N GLY A 234 5.42 -27.17 -15.01
CA GLY A 234 6.05 -28.46 -14.65
C GLY A 234 5.30 -29.21 -13.54
N LYS A 235 4.75 -28.48 -12.57
CA LYS A 235 4.09 -29.05 -11.37
C LYS A 235 2.60 -29.36 -11.60
N PHE A 236 1.86 -28.49 -12.28
CA PHE A 236 0.40 -28.55 -12.40
C PHE A 236 -0.12 -28.67 -13.85
N GLY A 237 0.76 -28.65 -14.83
CA GLY A 237 0.45 -28.84 -16.25
C GLY A 237 0.21 -27.52 -17.01
N LYS A 238 0.28 -27.66 -18.33
CA LYS A 238 0.24 -26.54 -19.27
C LYS A 238 -1.07 -25.73 -19.23
N GLN A 239 -2.18 -26.42 -18.98
CA GLN A 239 -3.50 -25.78 -18.99
C GLN A 239 -3.66 -24.74 -17.88
N VAL A 240 -3.17 -25.05 -16.67
CA VAL A 240 -3.19 -24.09 -15.54
C VAL A 240 -2.29 -22.91 -15.84
N PHE A 241 -1.08 -23.19 -16.38
CA PHE A 241 -0.11 -22.17 -16.73
C PHE A 241 -0.65 -21.15 -17.76
N GLU A 242 -1.35 -21.62 -18.79
CA GLU A 242 -1.79 -20.78 -19.91
C GLU A 242 -3.11 -20.05 -19.66
N ASN A 243 -4.01 -20.64 -18.87
CA ASN A 243 -5.39 -20.16 -18.79
C ASN A 243 -5.71 -19.38 -17.51
N PHE A 244 -4.83 -19.37 -16.52
CA PHE A 244 -5.14 -18.78 -15.22
C PHE A 244 -5.60 -17.31 -15.31
N ASP A 245 -4.89 -16.49 -16.06
CA ASP A 245 -5.17 -15.07 -16.23
C ASP A 245 -5.44 -14.66 -17.69
N SER A 246 -5.79 -15.62 -18.55
CA SER A 246 -5.97 -15.43 -20.00
C SER A 246 -7.13 -14.47 -20.36
N GLY A 247 -8.04 -14.21 -19.44
CA GLY A 247 -9.14 -13.27 -19.63
C GLY A 247 -8.80 -11.82 -19.26
N ILE A 248 -7.56 -11.55 -18.80
CA ILE A 248 -7.12 -10.23 -18.37
C ILE A 248 -6.08 -9.71 -19.38
N ASP A 249 -6.23 -8.46 -19.82
CA ASP A 249 -5.25 -7.83 -20.71
C ASP A 249 -3.87 -7.75 -20.01
N PRO A 250 -2.82 -8.37 -20.56
CA PRO A 250 -1.47 -8.30 -19.99
C PRO A 250 -0.94 -6.87 -19.82
N ALA A 251 -1.37 -5.91 -20.66
CA ALA A 251 -0.97 -4.51 -20.55
C ALA A 251 -1.59 -3.82 -19.32
N MET A 252 -2.68 -4.37 -18.80
CA MET A 252 -3.39 -3.88 -17.61
C MET A 252 -3.06 -4.69 -16.34
N THR A 253 -2.13 -5.64 -16.45
CA THR A 253 -1.77 -6.56 -15.37
C THR A 253 -0.35 -6.29 -14.90
N LEU A 254 -0.19 -5.84 -13.66
CA LEU A 254 1.13 -5.67 -13.07
C LEU A 254 1.79 -7.02 -12.79
N THR A 255 1.05 -7.94 -12.19
CA THR A 255 1.46 -9.31 -11.91
C THR A 255 0.27 -10.20 -11.63
N SER A 256 0.48 -11.52 -11.71
CA SER A 256 -0.46 -12.55 -11.29
C SER A 256 0.27 -13.54 -10.38
N GLY A 257 -0.45 -14.10 -9.40
CA GLY A 257 0.11 -15.06 -8.47
C GLY A 257 -0.89 -16.13 -8.05
N LEU A 258 -0.37 -17.31 -7.74
CA LEU A 258 -1.11 -18.42 -7.13
C LEU A 258 -0.39 -18.90 -5.89
N VAL A 259 -1.15 -19.15 -4.82
CA VAL A 259 -0.63 -19.78 -3.60
C VAL A 259 -1.04 -21.25 -3.61
N ILE A 260 -0.06 -22.12 -3.57
CA ILE A 260 -0.28 -23.58 -3.55
C ILE A 260 0.72 -24.21 -2.57
N ASP A 261 0.23 -24.97 -1.61
CA ASP A 261 1.04 -25.67 -0.60
C ASP A 261 2.01 -24.76 0.16
N GLY A 262 1.63 -23.49 0.42
CA GLY A 262 2.46 -22.52 1.13
C GLY A 262 3.58 -21.90 0.29
N GLU A 263 3.59 -22.08 -1.02
CA GLU A 263 4.48 -21.43 -1.98
C GLU A 263 3.70 -20.47 -2.88
N ILE A 264 4.28 -19.33 -3.23
CA ILE A 264 3.67 -18.34 -4.12
C ILE A 264 4.30 -18.45 -5.50
N TYR A 265 3.54 -18.87 -6.51
CA TYR A 265 3.94 -18.85 -7.91
C TYR A 265 3.57 -17.48 -8.50
N VAL A 266 4.56 -16.69 -8.90
CA VAL A 266 4.37 -15.28 -9.28
C VAL A 266 4.92 -15.01 -10.67
N ARG A 267 4.15 -14.30 -11.49
CA ARG A 267 4.69 -13.66 -12.70
C ARG A 267 5.59 -12.48 -12.31
N SER A 268 6.60 -12.21 -13.14
CA SER A 268 7.46 -11.04 -12.93
C SER A 268 6.64 -9.75 -12.84
N MET A 269 6.95 -8.92 -11.85
CA MET A 269 6.39 -7.56 -11.75
C MET A 269 7.12 -6.64 -12.73
N ASN A 270 6.56 -6.49 -13.92
CA ASN A 270 7.11 -5.65 -14.95
C ASN A 270 6.47 -4.26 -14.91
N THR A 271 7.30 -3.24 -14.91
CA THR A 271 6.91 -1.85 -15.07
C THR A 271 7.33 -1.35 -16.45
N PRO A 272 6.86 -0.19 -16.93
CA PRO A 272 7.35 0.41 -18.18
C PRO A 272 8.87 0.64 -18.23
N PHE A 273 9.54 0.61 -17.04
CA PHE A 273 10.99 0.84 -16.91
C PHE A 273 11.78 -0.43 -16.58
N GLY A 274 11.18 -1.59 -16.82
CA GLY A 274 11.74 -2.91 -16.54
C GLY A 274 11.23 -3.54 -15.25
N PRO A 275 11.76 -4.71 -14.86
CA PRO A 275 11.35 -5.41 -13.66
C PRO A 275 11.48 -4.51 -12.41
N TYR A 276 10.50 -4.60 -11.51
CA TYR A 276 10.55 -3.85 -10.26
C TYR A 276 11.64 -4.43 -9.33
N PRO A 277 12.56 -3.60 -8.81
CA PRO A 277 13.72 -4.09 -8.06
C PRO A 277 13.40 -4.72 -6.71
N TYR A 278 12.23 -4.40 -6.14
CA TYR A 278 11.80 -4.82 -4.81
C TYR A 278 10.42 -5.50 -4.83
N PRO A 279 10.24 -6.59 -5.60
CA PRO A 279 8.91 -7.17 -5.83
C PRO A 279 8.25 -7.67 -4.53
N HIS A 280 9.01 -8.12 -3.55
CA HIS A 280 8.49 -8.55 -2.24
C HIS A 280 8.03 -7.40 -1.34
N GLU A 281 8.45 -6.18 -1.64
CA GLU A 281 8.17 -4.97 -0.87
C GLU A 281 7.17 -4.03 -1.56
N MET A 282 6.70 -4.40 -2.77
CA MET A 282 5.71 -3.60 -3.49
C MET A 282 4.37 -3.66 -2.75
N ARG A 283 3.82 -2.49 -2.44
CA ARG A 283 2.55 -2.36 -1.72
C ARG A 283 1.42 -2.00 -2.67
N HIS A 284 0.28 -2.60 -2.44
CA HIS A 284 -0.91 -2.45 -3.27
C HIS A 284 -2.09 -2.02 -2.42
N GLY A 285 -2.71 -0.91 -2.79
CA GLY A 285 -4.02 -0.54 -2.28
C GLY A 285 -5.07 -1.47 -2.90
N VAL A 286 -5.80 -2.19 -2.09
CA VAL A 286 -6.70 -3.24 -2.57
C VAL A 286 -8.17 -2.89 -2.44
N TRP A 287 -8.47 -1.62 -2.22
CA TRP A 287 -9.84 -1.09 -2.19
C TRP A 287 -10.79 -1.98 -1.39
N SER A 288 -11.89 -2.39 -1.97
CA SER A 288 -12.95 -3.13 -1.29
C SER A 288 -12.57 -4.53 -0.81
N VAL A 289 -11.45 -5.09 -1.22
CA VAL A 289 -10.88 -6.30 -0.61
C VAL A 289 -10.60 -6.06 0.88
N THR A 290 -10.34 -4.82 1.27
CA THR A 290 -10.21 -4.37 2.67
C THR A 290 -11.43 -4.77 3.51
N LYS A 291 -12.66 -4.72 2.97
CA LYS A 291 -13.87 -5.11 3.72
C LYS A 291 -13.79 -6.54 4.26
N THR A 292 -13.23 -7.44 3.47
CA THR A 292 -13.03 -8.83 3.89
C THR A 292 -11.77 -8.96 4.74
N MET A 293 -10.62 -8.49 4.22
CA MET A 293 -9.31 -8.70 4.84
C MET A 293 -9.11 -7.90 6.13
N ALA A 294 -9.83 -6.80 6.32
CA ALA A 294 -9.79 -6.01 7.54
C ALA A 294 -11.16 -5.96 8.22
N GLY A 295 -12.20 -5.45 7.56
CA GLY A 295 -13.50 -5.22 8.18
C GLY A 295 -14.11 -6.47 8.79
N MET A 296 -14.31 -7.53 7.99
CA MET A 296 -14.88 -8.79 8.47
C MET A 296 -13.97 -9.47 9.49
N LEU A 297 -12.65 -9.50 9.25
CA LEU A 297 -11.72 -10.11 10.23
C LEU A 297 -11.73 -9.38 11.56
N THR A 298 -11.88 -8.04 11.57
CA THR A 298 -12.02 -7.26 12.81
C THR A 298 -13.28 -7.66 13.55
N LEU A 299 -14.43 -7.71 12.88
CA LEU A 299 -15.68 -8.14 13.51
C LEU A 299 -15.57 -9.58 14.05
N MET A 300 -15.00 -10.51 13.27
CA MET A 300 -14.82 -11.90 13.70
C MET A 300 -13.87 -12.01 14.90
N ARG A 301 -12.76 -11.23 14.92
CA ARG A 301 -11.86 -11.21 16.08
C ARG A 301 -12.52 -10.63 17.32
N MET A 302 -13.31 -9.58 17.18
CA MET A 302 -14.11 -9.02 18.28
C MET A 302 -15.13 -10.03 18.80
N ALA A 303 -15.83 -10.73 17.91
CA ALA A 303 -16.78 -11.79 18.28
C ALA A 303 -16.09 -12.97 19.00
N GLN A 304 -14.90 -13.36 18.55
CA GLN A 304 -14.10 -14.40 19.21
C GLN A 304 -13.64 -13.95 20.62
N LYS A 305 -13.30 -12.67 20.77
CA LYS A 305 -12.76 -12.12 22.03
C LYS A 305 -13.84 -11.87 23.08
N TYR A 306 -15.02 -11.40 22.67
CA TYR A 306 -16.06 -10.91 23.58
C TYR A 306 -17.39 -11.68 23.51
N GLY A 307 -17.49 -12.67 22.65
CA GLY A 307 -18.70 -13.46 22.43
C GLY A 307 -19.41 -13.13 21.12
N TYR A 308 -20.09 -14.13 20.54
CA TYR A 308 -20.77 -13.97 19.24
C TYR A 308 -22.00 -13.07 19.32
N GLU A 309 -22.53 -12.84 20.51
CA GLU A 309 -23.65 -11.93 20.76
C GLU A 309 -23.36 -10.49 20.33
N ILE A 310 -22.09 -10.07 20.23
CA ILE A 310 -21.74 -8.73 19.73
C ILE A 310 -22.26 -8.49 18.30
N LEU A 311 -22.46 -9.53 17.50
CA LEU A 311 -23.02 -9.39 16.17
C LEU A 311 -24.41 -8.77 16.17
N ASP A 312 -25.15 -8.98 17.25
CA ASP A 312 -26.53 -8.52 17.44
C ASP A 312 -26.62 -7.27 18.34
N TYR A 313 -25.48 -6.72 18.80
CA TYR A 313 -25.46 -5.44 19.50
C TYR A 313 -25.80 -4.31 18.53
N LYS A 314 -26.57 -3.34 19.01
CA LYS A 314 -27.00 -2.20 18.22
C LYS A 314 -25.91 -1.14 18.18
N ILE A 315 -25.67 -0.58 16.99
CA ILE A 315 -24.63 0.44 16.83
C ILE A 315 -24.96 1.76 17.56
N VAL A 316 -26.25 2.03 17.79
CA VAL A 316 -26.70 3.21 18.58
C VAL A 316 -26.28 3.16 20.04
N ASP A 317 -25.91 1.99 20.58
CA ASP A 317 -25.41 1.83 21.93
C ASP A 317 -23.96 2.32 22.08
N TYR A 318 -23.24 2.49 20.96
CA TYR A 318 -21.83 2.87 20.88
C TYR A 318 -21.57 4.19 20.15
N LEU A 319 -22.51 4.65 19.35
CA LEU A 319 -22.42 5.89 18.61
C LEU A 319 -23.61 6.82 18.93
N ASN A 320 -23.31 8.10 19.17
CA ASN A 320 -24.36 9.10 19.33
C ASN A 320 -24.91 9.48 17.94
N ILE A 321 -25.92 8.73 17.47
CA ILE A 321 -26.50 8.90 16.14
C ILE A 321 -27.54 10.02 16.18
N ASN A 322 -27.25 11.13 15.49
CA ASN A 322 -28.14 12.26 15.35
C ASN A 322 -28.72 12.33 13.91
N ALA A 323 -29.72 11.51 13.63
CA ALA A 323 -30.40 11.44 12.35
C ALA A 323 -31.86 11.92 12.50
N ASP A 324 -32.45 12.47 11.43
CA ASP A 324 -33.83 12.98 11.39
C ASP A 324 -34.88 11.83 11.25
N HIS A 325 -34.47 10.57 11.43
CA HIS A 325 -35.33 9.40 11.31
C HIS A 325 -34.88 8.25 12.23
N ASP A 326 -35.78 7.33 12.49
CA ASP A 326 -35.57 6.20 13.40
C ASP A 326 -34.90 4.97 12.75
N GLY A 327 -34.45 5.06 11.50
CA GLY A 327 -33.92 3.93 10.72
C GLY A 327 -32.71 3.24 11.36
N TRP A 328 -31.93 3.97 12.16
CA TRP A 328 -30.75 3.45 12.86
C TRP A 328 -31.07 2.66 14.13
N LYS A 329 -32.27 2.82 14.71
CA LYS A 329 -32.65 2.32 16.03
C LYS A 329 -32.36 0.83 16.25
N ASP A 330 -32.55 0.01 15.22
CA ASP A 330 -32.43 -1.45 15.30
C ASP A 330 -31.30 -2.00 14.44
N VAL A 331 -30.41 -1.13 13.93
CA VAL A 331 -29.24 -1.53 13.16
C VAL A 331 -28.19 -2.15 14.06
N THR A 332 -27.76 -3.37 13.74
CA THR A 332 -26.77 -4.14 14.50
C THR A 332 -25.41 -4.21 13.76
N PHE A 333 -24.35 -4.68 14.43
CA PHE A 333 -23.07 -4.99 13.78
C PHE A 333 -23.28 -5.96 12.59
N ARG A 334 -24.14 -6.94 12.73
CA ARG A 334 -24.50 -7.87 11.64
C ARG A 334 -25.02 -7.12 10.42
N ASN A 335 -25.90 -6.15 10.62
CA ASN A 335 -26.51 -5.39 9.53
C ASN A 335 -25.47 -4.49 8.81
N VAL A 336 -24.61 -3.79 9.55
CA VAL A 336 -23.61 -2.89 8.94
C VAL A 336 -22.56 -3.67 8.16
N PHE A 337 -22.05 -4.77 8.71
CA PHE A 337 -21.03 -5.57 8.01
C PHE A 337 -21.62 -6.44 6.89
N SER A 338 -22.92 -6.69 6.89
CA SER A 338 -23.63 -7.28 5.75
C SER A 338 -24.09 -6.22 4.73
N MET A 339 -23.83 -4.93 4.97
CA MET A 339 -24.30 -3.82 4.14
C MET A 339 -25.82 -3.86 3.92
N ALA A 340 -26.56 -4.15 4.99
CA ALA A 340 -28.02 -4.31 5.01
C ALA A 340 -28.65 -3.45 6.10
N THR A 341 -28.22 -2.20 6.22
CA THR A 341 -28.69 -1.27 7.26
C THR A 341 -30.10 -0.77 7.04
N GLY A 342 -30.59 -0.78 5.81
CA GLY A 342 -31.84 -0.11 5.44
C GLY A 342 -31.69 1.42 5.32
N ILE A 343 -30.46 1.95 5.37
CA ILE A 343 -30.15 3.37 5.26
C ILE A 343 -29.52 3.65 3.90
N GLY A 344 -29.97 4.66 3.18
CA GLY A 344 -29.36 5.06 1.91
C GLY A 344 -30.30 5.83 1.01
N THR A 345 -29.74 6.27 -0.12
CA THR A 345 -30.43 6.93 -1.23
C THR A 345 -30.47 6.02 -2.46
N GLY A 346 -31.17 6.41 -3.48
CA GLY A 346 -31.25 5.71 -4.77
C GLY A 346 -32.49 4.87 -4.97
N SER A 347 -32.44 3.92 -5.89
CA SER A 347 -33.62 3.16 -6.31
C SER A 347 -34.17 2.27 -5.19
N HIS A 348 -35.46 2.36 -4.95
CA HIS A 348 -36.20 1.45 -4.09
C HIS A 348 -36.55 0.12 -4.79
N ASN A 349 -36.27 -0.01 -6.08
CA ASN A 349 -36.56 -1.25 -6.81
C ASN A 349 -35.60 -2.35 -6.37
N VAL A 350 -36.15 -3.35 -5.72
CA VAL A 350 -35.43 -4.56 -5.31
C VAL A 350 -35.93 -5.69 -6.19
N THR A 351 -35.25 -5.96 -7.30
CA THR A 351 -35.49 -7.15 -8.10
C THR A 351 -34.48 -8.24 -7.79
N PRO A 352 -34.79 -9.52 -7.96
CA PRO A 352 -33.85 -10.62 -7.72
C PRO A 352 -32.52 -10.50 -8.49
N ASN A 353 -32.55 -9.79 -9.62
CA ASN A 353 -31.36 -9.56 -10.47
C ASN A 353 -30.70 -8.21 -10.24
N TYR A 354 -31.24 -7.40 -9.35
CA TYR A 354 -30.64 -6.12 -9.01
C TYR A 354 -29.62 -6.32 -7.89
N ILE A 355 -28.39 -6.54 -8.27
CA ILE A 355 -27.25 -6.34 -7.38
C ILE A 355 -27.16 -4.83 -7.23
N GLY A 356 -27.77 -4.28 -6.19
CA GLY A 356 -27.69 -2.86 -5.86
C GLY A 356 -26.24 -2.50 -5.59
N VAL A 357 -25.53 -2.16 -6.64
CA VAL A 357 -24.20 -1.58 -6.49
C VAL A 357 -24.39 -0.17 -5.97
N GLY A 358 -24.10 -0.05 -4.71
CA GLY A 358 -23.88 1.26 -4.13
C GLY A 358 -25.17 1.97 -3.77
N ASP A 359 -25.07 2.55 -2.75
CA ASP A 359 -25.36 3.84 -2.47
C ASP A 359 -25.43 4.64 -3.72
N ALA A 360 -26.53 4.83 -4.30
CA ALA A 360 -26.70 5.81 -5.31
C ALA A 360 -25.45 6.35 -6.01
N SER A 361 -24.32 5.69 -5.79
CA SER A 361 -23.05 6.08 -6.39
C SER A 361 -23.13 6.13 -7.92
N ARG A 362 -24.23 5.58 -8.51
CA ARG A 362 -24.60 5.81 -9.92
C ARG A 362 -26.10 5.70 -10.10
N PRO A 363 -26.89 6.65 -9.64
CA PRO A 363 -28.23 6.79 -10.16
C PRO A 363 -28.12 7.20 -11.62
N ALA A 364 -29.07 6.80 -12.42
CA ALA A 364 -29.17 7.23 -13.81
C ALA A 364 -29.22 8.76 -14.00
N ASN A 365 -29.38 9.50 -12.92
CA ASN A 365 -29.49 10.97 -12.87
C ASN A 365 -28.51 11.68 -11.93
N ASN A 366 -27.42 11.03 -11.48
CA ASN A 366 -26.42 11.54 -10.56
C ASN A 366 -26.94 12.01 -9.17
N ALA A 367 -28.21 11.86 -8.86
CA ALA A 367 -28.73 12.20 -7.53
C ALA A 367 -28.17 11.21 -6.51
N GLY A 368 -27.44 11.67 -5.50
CA GLY A 368 -26.82 10.88 -4.46
C GLY A 368 -25.33 10.64 -4.61
N PHE A 369 -24.70 11.03 -5.72
CA PHE A 369 -23.24 11.05 -5.82
C PHE A 369 -22.67 12.15 -4.93
N ASP A 370 -23.35 13.30 -4.84
CA ASP A 370 -22.95 14.40 -3.97
C ASP A 370 -22.95 13.98 -2.49
N ASP A 371 -23.95 13.22 -2.03
CA ASP A 371 -24.02 12.69 -0.67
C ASP A 371 -22.86 11.72 -0.38
N TYR A 372 -22.52 10.86 -1.35
CA TYR A 372 -21.37 9.96 -1.21
C TYR A 372 -20.07 10.74 -1.15
N MET A 373 -19.90 11.75 -2.01
CA MET A 373 -18.68 12.56 -2.05
C MET A 373 -18.50 13.39 -0.78
N ALA A 374 -19.57 13.95 -0.21
CA ALA A 374 -19.50 14.70 1.04
C ALA A 374 -18.91 13.84 2.17
N TRP A 375 -19.42 12.62 2.36
CA TRP A 375 -18.88 11.67 3.33
C TRP A 375 -17.45 11.21 2.96
N TYR A 376 -17.22 10.91 1.69
CA TYR A 376 -15.95 10.34 1.22
C TYR A 376 -14.77 11.30 1.48
N PHE A 377 -14.96 12.59 1.20
CA PHE A 377 -13.96 13.62 1.40
C PHE A 377 -13.90 14.18 2.84
N ALA A 378 -14.88 13.91 3.67
CA ALA A 378 -14.88 14.36 5.06
C ALA A 378 -13.64 13.84 5.80
N PRO A 379 -12.85 14.69 6.49
CA PRO A 379 -11.56 14.29 7.01
C PRO A 379 -11.62 13.52 8.34
N THR A 380 -12.47 13.95 9.26
CA THR A 380 -12.54 13.43 10.64
C THR A 380 -13.65 12.40 10.81
N LEU A 381 -13.61 11.65 11.90
CA LEU A 381 -14.68 10.73 12.28
C LEU A 381 -16.01 11.49 12.43
N GLU A 382 -16.00 12.60 13.15
CA GLU A 382 -17.20 13.41 13.37
C GLU A 382 -17.79 13.94 12.06
N ASP A 383 -16.96 14.50 11.17
CA ASP A 383 -17.42 15.00 9.87
C ASP A 383 -18.04 13.86 9.04
N LYS A 384 -17.38 12.70 8.99
CA LYS A 384 -17.89 11.54 8.26
C LYS A 384 -19.22 11.03 8.81
N LEU A 385 -19.34 10.92 10.12
CA LEU A 385 -20.58 10.47 10.78
C LEU A 385 -21.71 11.47 10.56
N ASN A 386 -21.44 12.79 10.64
CA ASN A 386 -22.42 13.82 10.37
C ASN A 386 -22.97 13.74 8.92
N GLU A 387 -22.15 13.44 7.95
CA GLU A 387 -22.62 13.22 6.57
C GLU A 387 -23.44 11.92 6.45
N ILE A 388 -23.07 10.85 7.16
CA ILE A 388 -23.83 9.59 7.17
C ILE A 388 -25.21 9.75 7.80
N TYR A 389 -25.33 10.55 8.87
CA TYR A 389 -26.59 10.73 9.59
C TYR A 389 -27.64 11.54 8.81
N LYS A 390 -27.24 12.31 7.80
CA LYS A 390 -28.15 13.03 6.89
C LYS A 390 -28.86 12.10 5.89
N ILE A 391 -28.40 10.85 5.76
CA ILE A 391 -28.88 9.95 4.73
C ILE A 391 -30.21 9.33 5.18
N PRO A 392 -31.26 9.34 4.34
CA PRO A 392 -32.58 8.83 4.70
C PRO A 392 -32.59 7.31 4.85
N SER A 393 -33.61 6.79 5.53
CA SER A 393 -33.90 5.36 5.54
C SER A 393 -34.72 4.95 4.31
N TYR A 394 -34.48 3.72 3.86
CA TYR A 394 -35.37 3.06 2.91
C TYR A 394 -36.70 2.64 3.57
N PRO A 395 -37.73 2.26 2.78
CA PRO A 395 -39.01 1.81 3.34
C PRO A 395 -38.95 0.43 3.99
N TRP A 396 -37.84 -0.28 3.89
CA TRP A 396 -37.57 -1.56 4.54
C TRP A 396 -36.64 -1.42 5.75
N GLY A 397 -36.67 -2.39 6.64
CA GLY A 397 -35.86 -2.41 7.84
C GLY A 397 -34.45 -2.98 7.66
N PRO A 398 -33.63 -2.89 8.73
CA PRO A 398 -32.31 -3.49 8.76
C PRO A 398 -32.38 -5.01 8.58
N GLY A 399 -31.45 -5.55 7.76
CA GLY A 399 -31.35 -6.97 7.46
C GLY A 399 -32.24 -7.47 6.31
N GLU A 400 -33.17 -6.68 5.82
CA GLU A 400 -34.09 -7.14 4.78
C GLU A 400 -33.47 -7.14 3.38
N HIS A 401 -32.65 -6.14 3.06
CA HIS A 401 -32.05 -5.99 1.74
C HIS A 401 -30.61 -5.53 1.80
N VAL A 402 -29.74 -6.24 1.10
CA VAL A 402 -28.33 -5.86 0.94
C VAL A 402 -28.21 -4.74 -0.10
N ARG A 403 -27.44 -3.72 0.24
CA ARG A 403 -27.01 -2.65 -0.67
C ARG A 403 -25.52 -2.42 -0.46
N TYR A 404 -24.73 -2.64 -1.49
CA TYR A 404 -23.28 -2.45 -1.38
C TYR A 404 -22.94 -1.00 -1.04
N ARG A 405 -22.32 -0.77 0.15
CA ARG A 405 -22.03 0.56 0.67
C ARG A 405 -20.77 0.57 1.52
N ASP A 406 -19.86 1.47 1.19
CA ASP A 406 -18.65 1.71 1.98
C ASP A 406 -19.00 2.33 3.35
N ARG A 407 -20.01 3.21 3.39
CA ARG A 407 -20.47 3.89 4.59
C ARG A 407 -20.95 2.95 5.69
N ASP A 408 -21.62 1.86 5.31
CA ASP A 408 -22.09 0.86 6.26
C ASP A 408 -20.91 0.22 6.98
N ILE A 409 -19.87 -0.18 6.24
CA ILE A 409 -18.65 -0.75 6.83
C ILE A 409 -17.93 0.27 7.70
N PHE A 410 -17.82 1.53 7.25
CA PHE A 410 -17.15 2.58 8.02
C PHE A 410 -17.86 2.89 9.35
N ILE A 411 -19.21 3.04 9.37
CA ILE A 411 -19.93 3.26 10.61
C ILE A 411 -19.82 2.04 11.55
N GLY A 412 -19.74 0.83 10.95
CA GLY A 412 -19.42 -0.38 11.70
C GLY A 412 -18.04 -0.35 12.33
N ALA A 413 -17.02 0.17 11.60
CA ALA A 413 -15.67 0.35 12.13
C ALA A 413 -15.66 1.31 13.33
N ALA A 414 -16.32 2.46 13.19
CA ALA A 414 -16.46 3.45 14.26
C ALA A 414 -17.13 2.86 15.52
N ALA A 415 -18.23 2.12 15.32
CA ALA A 415 -18.92 1.46 16.42
C ALA A 415 -18.08 0.34 17.07
N LEU A 416 -17.31 -0.44 16.28
CA LEU A 416 -16.40 -1.47 16.81
C LEU A 416 -15.25 -0.86 17.61
N GLU A 417 -14.72 0.27 17.16
CA GLU A 417 -13.67 0.97 17.91
C GLU A 417 -14.21 1.52 19.22
N ALA A 418 -15.42 2.09 19.23
CA ALA A 418 -16.08 2.54 20.46
C ALA A 418 -16.37 1.36 21.41
N LEU A 419 -16.89 0.24 20.92
CA LEU A 419 -17.04 -1.00 21.69
C LEU A 419 -15.70 -1.49 22.26
N PHE A 420 -14.64 -1.46 21.45
CA PHE A 420 -13.32 -1.91 21.88
C PHE A 420 -12.76 -1.04 23.01
N ARG A 421 -12.92 0.29 22.92
CA ARG A 421 -12.55 1.23 23.98
C ARG A 421 -13.42 1.05 25.25
N ASP A 422 -14.71 0.75 25.11
CA ASP A 422 -15.56 0.39 26.25
C ASP A 422 -15.04 -0.85 27.01
N LYS A 423 -14.47 -1.82 26.32
CA LYS A 423 -13.94 -3.07 26.89
C LYS A 423 -12.51 -2.96 27.42
N GLU A 424 -11.63 -2.24 26.73
CA GLU A 424 -10.19 -2.26 26.99
C GLU A 424 -9.64 -0.91 27.52
N GLY A 425 -10.48 0.15 27.53
CA GLY A 425 -10.12 1.50 27.96
C GLY A 425 -9.93 2.48 26.81
N ASP A 426 -9.92 3.78 27.14
CA ASP A 426 -9.94 4.88 26.16
C ASP A 426 -8.73 4.87 25.21
N ASP A 427 -7.57 4.39 25.68
CA ASP A 427 -6.33 4.29 24.88
C ASP A 427 -6.31 3.06 23.95
N ALA A 428 -7.35 2.22 23.96
CA ALA A 428 -7.40 1.02 23.14
C ALA A 428 -7.47 1.37 21.65
N ASP A 429 -6.67 0.68 20.87
CA ASP A 429 -6.49 0.88 19.43
C ASP A 429 -6.91 -0.39 18.70
N LEU A 430 -8.03 -0.30 17.99
CA LEU A 430 -8.63 -1.41 17.27
C LEU A 430 -7.71 -1.95 16.17
N TRP A 431 -7.02 -1.06 15.42
CA TRP A 431 -6.13 -1.49 14.36
C TRP A 431 -4.85 -2.15 14.90
N GLN A 432 -4.27 -1.62 15.98
CA GLN A 432 -3.12 -2.27 16.63
C GLN A 432 -3.48 -3.62 17.23
N MET A 433 -4.70 -3.78 17.76
CA MET A 433 -5.19 -5.09 18.17
C MET A 433 -5.20 -6.06 16.98
N MET A 434 -5.71 -5.64 15.83
CA MET A 434 -5.73 -6.48 14.62
C MET A 434 -4.32 -6.84 14.16
N VAL A 435 -3.40 -5.89 14.14
CA VAL A 435 -1.99 -6.14 13.78
C VAL A 435 -1.38 -7.18 14.71
N LYS A 436 -1.57 -7.03 16.02
CA LYS A 436 -0.98 -7.88 17.05
C LYS A 436 -1.62 -9.27 17.11
N GLU A 437 -2.95 -9.35 17.04
CA GLU A 437 -3.69 -10.55 17.38
C GLU A 437 -4.17 -11.35 16.15
N VAL A 438 -4.16 -10.74 14.95
CA VAL A 438 -4.59 -11.39 13.70
C VAL A 438 -3.46 -11.48 12.70
N TYR A 439 -2.84 -10.36 12.35
CA TYR A 439 -1.87 -10.34 11.25
C TYR A 439 -0.50 -10.89 11.63
N ARG A 440 0.09 -10.48 12.76
CA ARG A 440 1.39 -11.02 13.21
C ARG A 440 1.40 -12.53 13.41
N PRO A 441 0.36 -13.15 14.00
CA PRO A 441 0.30 -14.62 14.14
C PRO A 441 0.36 -15.39 12.81
N ILE A 442 -0.11 -14.80 11.72
CA ILE A 442 -0.03 -15.39 10.37
C ILE A 442 1.20 -14.91 9.59
N GLY A 443 2.15 -14.23 10.24
CA GLY A 443 3.42 -13.80 9.66
C GLY A 443 3.35 -12.48 8.87
N ILE A 444 2.30 -11.66 9.03
CA ILE A 444 2.21 -10.32 8.48
C ILE A 444 2.65 -9.33 9.55
N HIS A 445 3.85 -8.79 9.42
CA HIS A 445 4.45 -7.94 10.45
C HIS A 445 4.07 -6.47 10.32
N HIS A 446 3.89 -5.99 9.10
CA HIS A 446 3.58 -4.59 8.78
C HIS A 446 2.46 -4.51 7.75
N ILE A 447 1.34 -3.96 8.17
CA ILE A 447 0.17 -3.74 7.33
C ILE A 447 -0.43 -2.37 7.67
N SER A 448 -0.42 -1.46 6.71
CA SER A 448 -0.91 -0.10 6.89
C SER A 448 -2.38 0.01 6.55
N MET A 449 -3.07 0.87 7.28
CA MET A 449 -4.49 1.18 7.12
C MET A 449 -4.68 2.69 7.03
N THR A 450 -5.55 3.12 6.13
CA THR A 450 -6.03 4.49 6.08
C THR A 450 -6.96 4.76 7.27
N HIS A 451 -6.72 5.85 7.98
CA HIS A 451 -7.52 6.32 9.12
C HIS A 451 -8.16 7.68 8.81
N THR A 452 -9.17 8.04 9.57
CA THR A 452 -9.67 9.40 9.65
C THR A 452 -8.59 10.33 10.22
N ARG A 453 -8.77 11.65 10.08
CA ARG A 453 -7.70 12.64 10.34
C ARG A 453 -8.08 13.57 11.47
N GLU A 454 -8.02 13.08 12.65
CA GLU A 454 -8.18 13.88 13.88
C GLU A 454 -6.92 14.72 14.14
N SER A 455 -7.11 15.90 14.70
CA SER A 455 -6.01 16.74 15.14
C SER A 455 -5.40 16.17 16.43
N ASN A 456 -4.12 15.77 16.35
CA ASN A 456 -3.34 15.27 17.48
C ASN A 456 -3.78 13.93 18.07
N GLU A 457 -4.66 13.20 17.39
CA GLU A 457 -5.12 11.88 17.80
C GLU A 457 -5.00 10.90 16.63
N ARG A 458 -4.93 9.61 16.97
CA ARG A 458 -5.02 8.57 15.97
C ARG A 458 -6.47 8.44 15.51
N GLY A 459 -6.68 8.49 14.21
CA GLY A 459 -8.01 8.39 13.61
C GLY A 459 -8.59 6.97 13.66
N THR A 460 -9.86 6.86 13.36
CA THR A 460 -10.59 5.59 13.22
C THR A 460 -10.19 4.89 11.91
N PRO A 461 -9.91 3.58 11.92
CA PRO A 461 -9.61 2.84 10.69
C PRO A 461 -10.82 2.80 9.76
N ILE A 462 -10.59 3.01 8.45
CA ILE A 462 -11.70 3.09 7.49
C ILE A 462 -12.39 1.73 7.30
N LEU A 463 -11.67 0.62 7.29
CA LEU A 463 -12.13 -0.76 7.09
C LEU A 463 -12.93 -1.04 5.81
N ALA A 464 -13.47 -0.03 5.15
CA ALA A 464 -14.17 -0.13 3.88
C ALA A 464 -13.22 -0.20 2.68
N TRP A 465 -12.11 0.50 2.78
CA TRP A 465 -10.90 0.47 1.95
C TRP A 465 -9.71 0.87 2.82
N GLY A 466 -8.50 0.90 2.29
CA GLY A 466 -7.40 1.57 2.96
C GLY A 466 -6.27 0.69 3.44
N ILE A 467 -6.31 -0.65 3.24
CA ILE A 467 -5.11 -1.47 3.48
C ILE A 467 -4.18 -1.43 2.28
N TYR A 468 -2.88 -1.44 2.59
CA TYR A 468 -1.80 -1.53 1.61
C TYR A 468 -0.97 -2.78 1.88
N VAL A 469 -1.10 -3.76 1.01
CA VAL A 469 -0.59 -5.12 1.20
C VAL A 469 0.43 -5.49 0.12
N SER A 470 1.38 -6.35 0.48
CA SER A 470 2.22 -7.06 -0.48
C SER A 470 1.50 -8.32 -1.01
N ILE A 471 2.06 -8.94 -2.03
CA ILE A 471 1.57 -10.25 -2.51
C ILE A 471 1.68 -11.31 -1.42
N ASP A 472 2.75 -11.28 -0.63
CA ASP A 472 2.95 -12.19 0.51
C ASP A 472 1.84 -12.03 1.56
N ASP A 473 1.45 -10.78 1.87
CA ASP A 473 0.36 -10.50 2.80
C ASP A 473 -0.98 -11.04 2.30
N ILE A 474 -1.30 -10.82 1.00
CA ILE A 474 -2.53 -11.34 0.38
C ILE A 474 -2.54 -12.88 0.43
N ALA A 475 -1.40 -13.51 0.14
CA ALA A 475 -1.24 -14.96 0.18
C ALA A 475 -1.53 -15.52 1.58
N LYS A 476 -0.90 -14.95 2.60
CA LYS A 476 -1.07 -15.37 4.01
C LYS A 476 -2.51 -15.18 4.50
N MET A 477 -3.14 -14.04 4.18
CA MET A 477 -4.54 -13.82 4.53
C MET A 477 -5.46 -14.83 3.84
N SER A 478 -5.22 -15.10 2.54
CA SER A 478 -6.02 -16.07 1.79
C SER A 478 -5.88 -17.49 2.36
N MET A 479 -4.68 -17.89 2.77
CA MET A 479 -4.44 -19.17 3.43
C MET A 479 -5.13 -19.24 4.80
N ALA A 480 -5.04 -18.18 5.60
CA ALA A 480 -5.68 -18.11 6.92
C ALA A 480 -7.22 -18.18 6.86
N MET A 481 -7.83 -17.74 5.77
CA MET A 481 -9.28 -17.83 5.56
C MET A 481 -9.75 -19.24 5.14
N GLN A 482 -8.83 -20.13 4.76
CA GLN A 482 -9.14 -21.52 4.37
C GLN A 482 -9.04 -22.51 5.53
N THR A 483 -8.40 -22.11 6.63
CA THR A 483 -8.21 -22.92 7.84
C THR A 483 -9.24 -22.60 8.90
#